data_d3d37e5053d385ad40b0c0997c798879
#
_entry.id   d3d37e5053d385ad40b0c0997c798879
#
_cell.length_a   1.000
_cell.length_b   1.000
_cell.length_c   1.000
_cell.angle_alpha   90.00
_cell.angle_beta   90.00
_cell.angle_gamma   90.00
#
_symmetry.space_group_name_H-M   'P 1'
#
loop_
_entity.id
_entity.type
_entity.pdbx_description
1 polymer ?
#
loop_
_entity_poly.entity_id
_entity_poly.type
_entity_poly.pdbx_seq_one_letter_code
_entity_poly.pdbx_strand_id
1 'polypeptide(L)'
;ANTLLLDNALATMGAGLPSAMMAAMCHPGRRVMAVCGDGGFMMNSQEMETAVRLGLNLVVVILNDSAYGMIRWKQAVDGFPDFGMSFGNPDFVRYAEAYGAKGSRVTAVEDLVPTLEAAFAGGGVHLVDVPIDYSENTRVLVDELRNRTPDVECA
;
A
#
# COMPACT_ATOMS: atom_id res chain seq x y z
N ALA A 1 -17.40 -9.13 10.68
CA ALA A 1 -16.88 -8.11 11.59
C ALA A 1 -15.39 -8.34 11.82
N ASN A 2 -14.62 -7.28 12.09
CA ASN A 2 -13.16 -7.33 12.35
C ASN A 2 -12.36 -7.82 11.13
N THR A 3 -12.61 -7.25 9.98
CA THR A 3 -11.94 -7.60 8.72
C THR A 3 -11.05 -6.49 8.18
N LEU A 4 -11.00 -5.35 8.81
CA LEU A 4 -10.18 -4.21 8.45
C LEU A 4 -9.38 -3.73 9.66
N LEU A 5 -8.06 -3.62 9.49
CA LEU A 5 -7.15 -2.99 10.45
C LEU A 5 -6.61 -1.71 9.81
N LEU A 6 -6.86 -0.58 10.46
CA LEU A 6 -6.28 0.72 10.09
C LEU A 6 -5.45 1.24 11.26
N ASP A 7 -4.20 1.63 10.99
CA ASP A 7 -3.38 2.35 11.96
C ASP A 7 -3.71 3.85 11.87
N ASN A 8 -4.74 4.27 12.62
CA ASN A 8 -5.24 5.64 12.59
C ASN A 8 -4.59 6.55 13.63
N ALA A 9 -3.89 6.01 14.62
CA ALA A 9 -3.33 6.82 15.71
C ALA A 9 -2.09 7.59 15.27
N LEU A 10 -1.10 6.88 14.74
CA LEU A 10 0.16 7.46 14.28
C LEU A 10 0.38 7.30 12.78
N ALA A 11 -0.48 6.54 12.10
CA ALA A 11 -0.37 6.22 10.67
C ALA A 11 1.04 5.74 10.30
N THR A 12 1.57 4.80 11.10
CA THR A 12 2.97 4.40 11.08
C THR A 12 3.35 3.78 9.74
N MET A 13 4.25 4.42 9.02
CA MET A 13 4.86 3.85 7.82
C MET A 13 5.63 2.59 8.21
N GLY A 14 5.51 1.53 7.40
CA GLY A 14 6.13 0.23 7.66
C GLY A 14 5.25 -0.77 8.42
N ALA A 15 4.07 -0.38 8.94
CA ALA A 15 3.21 -1.28 9.70
C ALA A 15 2.42 -2.28 8.84
N GLY A 16 2.22 -2.01 7.56
CA GLY A 16 1.31 -2.79 6.70
C GLY A 16 1.69 -4.27 6.58
N LEU A 17 2.92 -4.58 6.18
CA LEU A 17 3.40 -5.95 6.03
C LEU A 17 3.41 -6.72 7.37
N PRO A 18 4.01 -6.23 8.48
CA PRO A 18 3.99 -6.93 9.75
C PRO A 18 2.58 -7.19 10.28
N SER A 19 1.66 -6.23 10.12
CA SER A 19 0.26 -6.40 10.53
C SER A 19 -0.45 -7.49 9.74
N ALA A 20 -0.24 -7.55 8.42
CA ALA A 20 -0.79 -8.61 7.58
C ALA A 20 -0.19 -9.98 7.92
N MET A 21 1.11 -10.06 8.21
CA MET A 21 1.75 -11.29 8.68
C MET A 21 1.09 -11.80 9.95
N MET A 22 0.88 -10.93 10.94
CA MET A 22 0.20 -11.30 12.19
C MET A 22 -1.24 -11.74 11.91
N ALA A 23 -1.97 -11.05 11.03
CA ALA A 23 -3.33 -11.44 10.65
C ALA A 23 -3.36 -12.84 9.99
N ALA A 24 -2.40 -13.15 9.12
CA ALA A 24 -2.29 -14.46 8.47
C ALA A 24 -1.95 -15.57 9.49
N MET A 25 -1.11 -15.29 10.47
CA MET A 25 -0.78 -16.23 11.56
C MET A 25 -1.98 -16.48 12.49
N CYS A 26 -2.72 -15.44 12.86
CA CYS A 26 -3.87 -15.56 13.76
C CYS A 26 -5.10 -16.15 13.08
N HIS A 27 -5.20 -16.07 11.77
CA HIS A 27 -6.37 -16.50 11.00
C HIS A 27 -5.96 -17.38 9.82
N PRO A 28 -5.38 -18.58 10.05
CA PRO A 28 -4.98 -19.48 8.97
C PRO A 28 -6.20 -19.85 8.12
N GLY A 29 -6.03 -19.87 6.80
CA GLY A 29 -7.09 -20.15 5.84
C GLY A 29 -7.96 -18.95 5.43
N ARG A 30 -7.79 -17.77 6.04
CA ARG A 30 -8.41 -16.53 5.54
C ARG A 30 -7.54 -15.85 4.49
N ARG A 31 -8.18 -15.20 3.52
CA ARG A 31 -7.49 -14.27 2.62
C ARG A 31 -7.04 -13.06 3.42
N VAL A 32 -5.76 -12.74 3.38
CA VAL A 32 -5.16 -11.58 4.05
C VAL A 32 -4.51 -10.69 3.00
N MET A 33 -4.77 -9.40 3.07
CA MET A 33 -4.19 -8.40 2.18
C MET A 33 -3.68 -7.21 2.99
N ALA A 34 -2.42 -6.83 2.74
CA ALA A 34 -1.92 -5.52 3.12
C ALA A 34 -2.06 -4.57 1.93
N VAL A 35 -2.43 -3.32 2.19
CA VAL A 35 -2.35 -2.24 1.20
C VAL A 35 -1.48 -1.15 1.81
N CYS A 36 -0.39 -0.81 1.14
CA CYS A 36 0.56 0.20 1.61
C CYS A 36 1.17 0.95 0.42
N GLY A 37 1.62 2.17 0.66
CA GLY A 37 2.45 2.89 -0.30
C GLY A 37 3.84 2.26 -0.40
N ASP A 38 4.51 2.52 -1.51
CA ASP A 38 5.87 2.04 -1.78
C ASP A 38 6.88 2.46 -0.70
N GLY A 39 6.89 3.74 -0.31
CA GLY A 39 7.73 4.23 0.78
C GLY A 39 7.42 3.57 2.12
N GLY A 40 6.14 3.32 2.41
CA GLY A 40 5.73 2.59 3.62
C GLY A 40 6.14 1.13 3.59
N PHE A 41 5.99 0.45 2.46
CA PHE A 41 6.43 -0.94 2.29
C PHE A 41 7.95 -1.06 2.49
N MET A 42 8.73 -0.18 1.88
CA MET A 42 10.21 -0.23 1.93
C MET A 42 10.79 -0.04 3.34
N MET A 43 10.02 0.51 4.29
CA MET A 43 10.51 0.69 5.67
C MET A 43 10.64 -0.62 6.46
N ASN A 44 9.87 -1.66 6.12
CA ASN A 44 9.93 -2.98 6.76
C ASN A 44 9.88 -4.12 5.72
N SER A 45 10.33 -3.87 4.51
CA SER A 45 10.26 -4.84 3.40
C SER A 45 11.09 -6.10 3.63
N GLN A 46 12.12 -6.06 4.51
CA GLN A 46 12.91 -7.21 4.89
C GLN A 46 12.09 -8.32 5.57
N GLU A 47 10.92 -8.00 6.13
CA GLU A 47 10.00 -8.98 6.70
C GLU A 47 9.40 -9.94 5.66
N MET A 48 9.64 -9.68 4.38
CA MET A 48 9.36 -10.64 3.30
C MET A 48 10.08 -11.98 3.53
N GLU A 49 11.32 -11.95 4.05
CA GLU A 49 12.04 -13.18 4.41
C GLU A 49 11.24 -13.98 5.46
N THR A 50 10.84 -13.31 6.53
CA THR A 50 10.09 -13.94 7.61
C THR A 50 8.76 -14.50 7.10
N ALA A 51 8.04 -13.74 6.28
CA ALA A 51 6.75 -14.18 5.72
C ALA A 51 6.89 -15.43 4.84
N VAL A 52 7.91 -15.47 3.98
CA VAL A 52 8.19 -16.61 3.09
C VAL A 52 8.65 -17.83 3.91
N ARG A 53 9.59 -17.65 4.84
CA ARG A 53 10.11 -18.73 5.68
C ARG A 53 9.03 -19.37 6.55
N LEU A 54 8.06 -18.58 7.01
CA LEU A 54 6.90 -19.08 7.78
C LEU A 54 5.81 -19.67 6.89
N GLY A 55 5.94 -19.64 5.57
CA GLY A 55 4.94 -20.16 4.63
C GLY A 55 3.60 -19.44 4.71
N LEU A 56 3.59 -18.15 5.00
CA LEU A 56 2.35 -17.39 5.16
C LEU A 56 1.63 -17.22 3.81
N ASN A 57 0.30 -17.18 3.86
CA ASN A 57 -0.55 -16.87 2.71
C ASN A 57 -1.06 -15.44 2.85
N LEU A 58 -0.45 -14.50 2.12
CA LEU A 58 -0.86 -13.10 2.11
C LEU A 58 -0.51 -12.41 0.80
N VAL A 59 -1.31 -11.42 0.45
CA VAL A 59 -1.09 -10.54 -0.70
C VAL A 59 -0.72 -9.16 -0.17
N VAL A 60 0.35 -8.57 -0.70
CA VAL A 60 0.77 -7.20 -0.40
C VAL A 60 0.59 -6.36 -1.65
N VAL A 61 -0.33 -5.41 -1.60
CA VAL A 61 -0.57 -4.42 -2.66
C VAL A 61 0.26 -3.20 -2.35
N ILE A 62 1.15 -2.84 -3.28
CA ILE A 62 2.01 -1.66 -3.19
C ILE A 62 1.45 -0.60 -4.12
N LEU A 63 0.93 0.48 -3.54
CA LEU A 63 0.53 1.68 -4.28
C LEU A 63 1.80 2.49 -4.58
N ASN A 64 2.24 2.44 -5.83
CA ASN A 64 3.56 2.88 -6.27
C ASN A 64 3.47 4.20 -7.06
N ASP A 65 3.92 5.29 -6.44
CA ASP A 65 4.09 6.59 -7.09
C ASP A 65 5.55 7.09 -7.08
N SER A 66 6.48 6.26 -6.61
CA SER A 66 7.91 6.58 -6.45
C SER A 66 8.16 7.82 -5.59
N ALA A 67 7.30 8.01 -4.59
CA ALA A 67 7.37 9.18 -3.72
C ALA A 67 6.72 8.94 -2.35
N TYR A 68 7.01 9.83 -1.42
CA TYR A 68 6.18 10.00 -0.23
C TYR A 68 4.95 10.86 -0.58
N GLY A 69 4.04 10.29 -1.40
CA GLY A 69 2.97 11.00 -2.08
C GLY A 69 2.05 11.78 -1.14
N MET A 70 1.68 11.21 0.01
CA MET A 70 0.83 11.89 1.00
C MET A 70 1.56 13.09 1.65
N ILE A 71 2.87 12.96 1.92
CA ILE A 71 3.67 14.07 2.48
C ILE A 71 3.84 15.16 1.42
N ARG A 72 4.16 14.78 0.17
CA ARG A 72 4.24 15.72 -0.96
C ARG A 72 2.95 16.51 -1.14
N TRP A 73 1.82 15.81 -1.15
CA TRP A 73 0.51 16.45 -1.23
C TRP A 73 0.28 17.44 -0.08
N LYS A 74 0.64 17.06 1.15
CA LYS A 74 0.52 17.93 2.33
C LYS A 74 1.41 19.17 2.23
N GLN A 75 2.66 19.02 1.79
CA GLN A 75 3.55 20.14 1.50
C GLN A 75 2.92 21.10 0.49
N ALA A 76 2.37 20.60 -0.61
CA ALA A 76 1.74 21.42 -1.65
C ALA A 76 0.52 22.18 -1.10
N VAL A 77 -0.33 21.53 -0.31
CA VAL A 77 -1.50 22.18 0.33
C VAL A 77 -1.09 23.31 1.30
N ASP A 78 -0.01 23.10 2.03
CA ASP A 78 0.52 24.08 2.99
C ASP A 78 1.45 25.15 2.34
N GLY A 79 1.65 25.08 1.01
CA GLY A 79 2.46 26.04 0.25
C GLY A 79 3.97 25.84 0.37
N PHE A 80 4.42 24.69 0.84
CA PHE A 80 5.85 24.36 0.89
C PHE A 80 6.35 23.86 -0.48
N PRO A 81 7.64 24.09 -0.81
CA PRO A 81 8.24 23.56 -2.02
C PRO A 81 8.36 22.03 -1.97
N ASP A 82 8.27 21.38 -3.13
CA ASP A 82 8.56 19.94 -3.26
C ASP A 82 10.06 19.69 -3.01
N PHE A 83 10.39 19.12 -1.88
CA PHE A 83 11.77 18.83 -1.50
C PHE A 83 11.88 17.46 -0.82
N GLY A 84 12.72 16.58 -1.38
CA GLY A 84 13.07 15.30 -0.78
C GLY A 84 11.98 14.23 -0.82
N MET A 85 10.92 14.42 -1.63
CA MET A 85 9.76 13.52 -1.63
C MET A 85 9.85 12.38 -2.65
N SER A 86 10.65 12.53 -3.69
CA SER A 86 10.83 11.52 -4.73
C SER A 86 12.00 10.58 -4.41
N PHE A 87 11.85 9.30 -4.74
CA PHE A 87 12.90 8.30 -4.62
C PHE A 87 12.76 7.24 -5.71
N GLY A 88 13.82 6.44 -5.90
CA GLY A 88 13.79 5.28 -6.80
C GLY A 88 13.34 4.01 -6.08
N ASN A 89 12.41 3.28 -6.68
CA ASN A 89 11.99 1.98 -6.21
C ASN A 89 12.78 0.85 -6.89
N PRO A 90 12.94 -0.30 -6.24
CA PRO A 90 13.33 -1.51 -6.93
C PRO A 90 12.20 -1.97 -7.88
N ASP A 91 12.51 -2.86 -8.79
CA ASP A 91 11.47 -3.64 -9.46
C ASP A 91 10.83 -4.59 -8.43
N PHE A 92 9.60 -4.27 -7.99
CA PHE A 92 8.92 -5.02 -6.94
C PHE A 92 8.60 -6.46 -7.32
N VAL A 93 8.45 -6.78 -8.61
CA VAL A 93 8.27 -8.16 -9.07
C VAL A 93 9.55 -8.96 -8.80
N ARG A 94 10.68 -8.46 -9.27
CA ARG A 94 11.99 -9.09 -9.04
C ARG A 94 12.37 -9.08 -7.56
N TYR A 95 11.97 -8.05 -6.83
CA TYR A 95 12.18 -7.97 -5.39
C TYR A 95 11.47 -9.11 -4.65
N ALA A 96 10.20 -9.39 -5.00
CA ALA A 96 9.47 -10.52 -4.46
C ALA A 96 10.15 -11.85 -4.79
N GLU A 97 10.53 -12.04 -6.05
CA GLU A 97 11.20 -13.25 -6.53
C GLU A 97 12.54 -13.50 -5.81
N ALA A 98 13.29 -12.45 -5.49
CA ALA A 98 14.57 -12.55 -4.76
C ALA A 98 14.38 -13.13 -3.34
N TYR A 99 13.20 -12.98 -2.73
CA TYR A 99 12.84 -13.61 -1.46
C TYR A 99 12.16 -14.98 -1.62
N GLY A 100 11.96 -15.45 -2.86
CA GLY A 100 11.20 -16.69 -3.12
C GLY A 100 9.69 -16.50 -3.03
N ALA A 101 9.20 -15.26 -3.00
CA ALA A 101 7.79 -14.91 -3.12
C ALA A 101 7.38 -14.75 -4.60
N LYS A 102 6.11 -14.46 -4.85
CA LYS A 102 5.58 -14.15 -6.18
C LYS A 102 5.43 -12.65 -6.34
N GLY A 103 5.60 -12.14 -7.55
CA GLY A 103 5.38 -10.75 -7.89
C GLY A 103 4.53 -10.59 -9.13
N SER A 104 3.70 -9.55 -9.14
CA SER A 104 2.94 -9.13 -10.32
C SER A 104 2.88 -7.61 -10.39
N ARG A 105 2.76 -7.06 -11.60
CA ARG A 105 2.53 -5.63 -11.81
C ARG A 105 1.23 -5.42 -12.56
N VAL A 106 0.40 -4.53 -12.06
CA VAL A 106 -0.81 -4.05 -12.74
C VAL A 106 -0.41 -3.02 -13.77
N THR A 107 -0.82 -3.20 -15.02
CA THR A 107 -0.48 -2.30 -16.14
C THR A 107 -1.66 -1.49 -16.64
N ALA A 108 -2.88 -1.95 -16.37
CA ALA A 108 -4.12 -1.27 -16.69
C ALA A 108 -5.13 -1.48 -15.54
N VAL A 109 -6.09 -0.59 -15.40
CA VAL A 109 -7.07 -0.66 -14.30
C VAL A 109 -7.90 -1.95 -14.37
N GLU A 110 -8.17 -2.44 -15.56
CA GLU A 110 -8.92 -3.66 -15.83
C GLU A 110 -8.20 -4.91 -15.30
N ASP A 111 -6.86 -4.86 -15.20
CA ASP A 111 -6.03 -5.98 -14.74
C ASP A 111 -6.01 -6.10 -13.20
N LEU A 112 -6.45 -5.08 -12.47
CA LEU A 112 -6.32 -5.04 -11.00
C LEU A 112 -7.04 -6.23 -10.36
N VAL A 113 -8.33 -6.41 -10.65
CA VAL A 113 -9.14 -7.48 -10.02
C VAL A 113 -8.65 -8.86 -10.45
N PRO A 114 -8.42 -9.17 -11.74
CA PRO A 114 -7.85 -10.46 -12.16
C PRO A 114 -6.50 -10.75 -11.50
N THR A 115 -5.61 -9.76 -11.38
CA THR A 115 -4.30 -9.93 -10.74
C THR A 115 -4.45 -10.26 -9.25
N LEU A 116 -5.32 -9.57 -8.53
CA LEU A 116 -5.58 -9.86 -7.10
C LEU A 116 -6.17 -11.26 -6.90
N GLU A 117 -7.14 -11.67 -7.73
CA GLU A 117 -7.72 -13.02 -7.63
C GLU A 117 -6.68 -14.11 -7.94
N ALA A 118 -5.82 -13.89 -8.94
CA ALA A 118 -4.72 -14.80 -9.25
C ALA A 118 -3.71 -14.87 -8.10
N ALA A 119 -3.38 -13.73 -7.47
CA ALA A 119 -2.49 -13.67 -6.33
C ALA A 119 -3.05 -14.48 -5.13
N PHE A 120 -4.32 -14.32 -4.82
CA PHE A 120 -4.97 -15.11 -3.77
C PHE A 120 -5.06 -16.59 -4.08
N ALA A 121 -5.37 -16.96 -5.34
CA ALA A 121 -5.45 -18.34 -5.77
C ALA A 121 -4.08 -19.04 -5.77
N GLY A 122 -3.01 -18.28 -6.02
CA GLY A 122 -1.66 -18.80 -6.12
C GLY A 122 -1.05 -19.27 -4.80
N GLY A 123 -1.57 -18.80 -3.67
CA GLY A 123 -1.05 -19.10 -2.33
C GLY A 123 0.39 -18.60 -2.09
N GLY A 124 0.81 -18.63 -0.83
CA GLY A 124 2.09 -18.09 -0.40
C GLY A 124 2.09 -16.57 -0.32
N VAL A 125 3.28 -15.96 -0.30
CA VAL A 125 3.44 -14.51 -0.28
C VAL A 125 3.46 -13.97 -1.70
N HIS A 126 2.63 -12.96 -1.97
CA HIS A 126 2.54 -12.34 -3.30
C HIS A 126 2.56 -10.82 -3.19
N LEU A 127 3.51 -10.15 -3.87
CA LEU A 127 3.54 -8.71 -4.06
C LEU A 127 2.78 -8.33 -5.33
N VAL A 128 1.92 -7.34 -5.24
CA VAL A 128 1.22 -6.74 -6.39
C VAL A 128 1.60 -5.27 -6.46
N ASP A 129 2.43 -4.93 -7.44
CA ASP A 129 2.86 -3.57 -7.72
C ASP A 129 1.80 -2.85 -8.56
N VAL A 130 1.23 -1.80 -8.01
CA VAL A 130 0.15 -1.01 -8.61
C VAL A 130 0.64 0.42 -8.80
N PRO A 131 1.14 0.78 -10.00
CA PRO A 131 1.44 2.18 -10.30
C PRO A 131 0.20 3.05 -10.15
N ILE A 132 0.34 4.17 -9.46
CA ILE A 132 -0.75 5.11 -9.19
C ILE A 132 -0.38 6.52 -9.61
N ASP A 133 -1.40 7.33 -9.92
CA ASP A 133 -1.29 8.73 -10.27
C ASP A 133 -2.02 9.60 -9.23
N TYR A 134 -1.29 10.51 -8.62
CA TYR A 134 -1.82 11.46 -7.63
C TYR A 134 -2.15 12.84 -8.21
N SER A 135 -2.12 13.02 -9.53
CA SER A 135 -2.37 14.32 -10.18
C SER A 135 -3.71 14.95 -9.80
N GLU A 136 -4.73 14.12 -9.55
CA GLU A 136 -6.07 14.54 -9.19
C GLU A 136 -6.29 14.78 -7.68
N ASN A 137 -5.32 14.48 -6.82
CA ASN A 137 -5.53 14.50 -5.36
C ASN A 137 -5.96 15.88 -4.84
N THR A 138 -5.35 16.96 -5.32
CA THR A 138 -5.73 18.31 -4.86
C THR A 138 -7.17 18.63 -5.24
N ARG A 139 -7.55 18.36 -6.50
CA ARG A 139 -8.91 18.60 -6.97
C ARG A 139 -9.93 17.78 -6.18
N VAL A 140 -9.69 16.48 -6.02
CA VAL A 140 -10.66 15.57 -5.39
C VAL A 140 -10.68 15.73 -3.86
N LEU A 141 -9.52 15.76 -3.22
CA LEU A 141 -9.42 15.71 -1.76
C LEU A 141 -9.48 17.08 -1.09
N VAL A 142 -9.31 18.18 -1.84
CA VAL A 142 -9.39 19.53 -1.30
C VAL A 142 -10.61 20.27 -1.87
N ASP A 143 -10.63 20.48 -3.19
CA ASP A 143 -11.61 21.36 -3.81
C ASP A 143 -13.02 20.75 -3.78
N GLU A 144 -13.18 19.48 -4.18
CA GLU A 144 -14.48 18.82 -4.18
C GLU A 144 -15.01 18.57 -2.75
N LEU A 145 -14.14 18.19 -1.81
CA LEU A 145 -14.59 17.97 -0.43
C LEU A 145 -15.00 19.27 0.27
N ARG A 146 -14.27 20.37 0.07
CA ARG A 146 -14.68 21.69 0.59
C ARG A 146 -16.06 22.09 0.07
N ASN A 147 -16.37 21.79 -1.18
CA ASN A 147 -17.66 22.12 -1.79
C ASN A 147 -18.80 21.18 -1.33
N ARG A 148 -18.48 20.01 -0.75
CA ARG A 148 -19.48 19.02 -0.28
C ARG A 148 -19.76 19.09 1.21
N THR A 149 -18.84 19.59 2.00
CA THR A 149 -19.06 19.83 3.44
C THR A 149 -19.64 21.23 3.62
N PRO A 150 -20.92 21.37 4.03
CA PRO A 150 -21.40 22.65 4.55
C PRO A 150 -20.53 23.00 5.75
N ASP A 151 -20.23 24.30 5.91
CA ASP A 151 -19.46 24.84 7.03
C ASP A 151 -20.00 24.27 8.35
N VAL A 152 -19.35 23.25 8.87
CA VAL A 152 -19.57 22.79 10.23
C VAL A 152 -18.76 23.74 11.09
N GLU A 153 -19.40 24.83 11.53
CA GLU A 153 -18.85 25.64 12.59
C GLU A 153 -18.62 24.73 13.79
N CYS A 154 -17.35 24.48 14.09
CA CYS A 154 -16.96 23.85 15.34
C CYS A 154 -17.31 24.86 16.48
N ALA A 155 -18.42 24.59 17.15
CA ALA A 155 -18.77 25.29 18.38
C ALA A 155 -17.90 24.80 19.55
#